data_825518537d75152d58200d223b58efdb
#
_entry.id   825518537d75152d58200d223b58efdb
#
_cell.length_a   1.000
_cell.length_b   1.000
_cell.length_c   1.000
_cell.angle_alpha   90.00
_cell.angle_beta   90.00
_cell.angle_gamma   90.00
#
_symmetry.space_group_name_H-M   'P 1'
#
loop_
_entity.id
_entity.type
_entity.pdbx_description
1 polymer ?
#
loop_
_entity_poly.entity_id
_entity_poly.type
_entity_poly.pdbx_seq_one_letter_code
_entity_poly.pdbx_strand_id
1 'polypeptide(L)'
;MTEDDFSALYKVLSDSDIMKYYPCVFDENRVRNWIFRNIERYRVFGFGLWAVCLKETGDVIGDCGLTMQLIDGEIKPEIGYHIRADKQRKGYAKEAAIAVRDWTFNNTPFNVILLLYEIYK
;
A
#
# COMPACT_ATOMS: atom_id res chain seq x y z
N MET A 1 6.39 -6.22 3.72
CA MET A 1 7.01 -5.27 4.69
C MET A 1 7.33 -5.97 5.99
N THR A 2 8.29 -5.45 6.70
CA THR A 2 8.73 -5.96 7.99
C THR A 2 8.91 -4.79 8.96
N GLU A 3 9.20 -5.09 10.21
CA GLU A 3 9.47 -4.05 11.21
C GLU A 3 10.68 -3.19 10.85
N ASP A 4 11.61 -3.73 10.08
CA ASP A 4 12.79 -2.99 9.60
C ASP A 4 12.44 -1.86 8.64
N ASP A 5 11.23 -1.86 8.09
CA ASP A 5 10.76 -0.83 7.16
C ASP A 5 10.16 0.39 7.87
N PHE A 6 10.14 0.41 9.20
CA PHE A 6 9.49 1.47 9.98
C PHE A 6 9.97 2.87 9.58
N SER A 7 11.28 3.09 9.58
CA SER A 7 11.83 4.44 9.31
C SER A 7 11.45 4.95 7.93
N ALA A 8 11.51 4.09 6.93
CA ALA A 8 11.17 4.45 5.56
C ALA A 8 9.67 4.72 5.41
N LEU A 9 8.84 3.86 5.99
CA LEU A 9 7.38 4.02 5.92
C LEU A 9 6.89 5.20 6.76
N TYR A 10 7.55 5.51 7.87
CA TYR A 10 7.22 6.69 8.65
C TYR A 10 7.36 7.98 7.83
N LYS A 11 8.40 8.09 7.01
CA LYS A 11 8.58 9.25 6.13
C LYS A 11 7.43 9.42 5.14
N VAL A 12 6.83 8.33 4.71
CA VAL A 12 5.70 8.35 3.78
C VAL A 12 4.41 8.67 4.52
N LEU A 13 4.10 7.93 5.56
CA LEU A 13 2.79 7.98 6.22
C LEU A 13 2.64 9.16 7.19
N SER A 14 3.73 9.82 7.56
CA SER A 14 3.70 11.05 8.34
C SER A 14 3.66 12.31 7.48
N ASP A 15 3.74 12.19 6.17
CA ASP A 15 3.71 13.32 5.25
C ASP A 15 2.28 13.79 5.03
N SER A 16 2.00 15.06 5.32
CA SER A 16 0.65 15.61 5.24
C SER A 16 0.11 15.67 3.82
N ASP A 17 0.96 15.85 2.82
CA ASP A 17 0.53 15.87 1.41
C ASP A 17 0.13 14.48 0.94
N ILE A 18 0.90 13.47 1.34
CA ILE A 18 0.60 12.08 1.00
C ILE A 18 -0.68 11.63 1.70
N MET A 19 -0.86 12.03 2.94
CA MET A 19 -1.97 11.58 3.80
C MET A 19 -3.15 12.56 3.82
N LYS A 20 -3.25 13.46 2.86
CA LYS A 20 -4.26 14.53 2.87
C LYS A 20 -5.72 14.03 2.83
N TYR A 21 -5.96 12.81 2.37
CA TYR A 21 -7.31 12.21 2.34
C TYR A 21 -7.62 11.38 3.59
N TYR A 22 -6.70 11.31 4.53
CA TYR A 22 -6.90 10.65 5.82
C TYR A 22 -7.23 11.70 6.89
N PRO A 23 -7.91 11.30 7.97
CA PRO A 23 -8.25 12.26 9.04
C PRO A 23 -7.05 12.94 9.66
N CYS A 24 -5.90 12.27 9.69
CA CYS A 24 -4.65 12.82 10.23
C CYS A 24 -3.46 12.08 9.64
N VAL A 25 -2.27 12.68 9.78
CA VAL A 25 -1.02 11.96 9.48
C VAL A 25 -0.78 10.89 10.54
N PHE A 26 -0.02 9.87 10.19
CA PHE A 26 0.30 8.80 11.12
C PHE A 26 1.48 9.21 12.01
N ASP A 27 1.31 9.01 13.32
CA ASP A 27 2.41 9.09 14.28
C ASP A 27 3.17 7.74 14.29
N GLU A 28 4.20 7.64 15.14
CA GLU A 28 5.01 6.42 15.24
C GLU A 28 4.18 5.18 15.58
N ASN A 29 3.26 5.31 16.55
CA ASN A 29 2.43 4.18 16.95
C ASN A 29 1.54 3.69 15.82
N ARG A 30 0.96 4.61 15.05
CA ARG A 30 0.11 4.24 13.91
C ARG A 30 0.91 3.58 12.80
N VAL A 31 2.13 4.02 12.56
CA VAL A 31 2.99 3.37 11.56
C VAL A 31 3.39 1.97 12.01
N ARG A 32 3.73 1.78 13.29
CA ARG A 32 4.01 0.45 13.82
C ARG A 32 2.80 -0.49 13.73
N ASN A 33 1.61 0.02 14.05
CA ASN A 33 0.37 -0.73 13.90
C ASN A 33 0.06 -1.06 12.44
N TRP A 34 0.36 -0.13 11.53
CA TRP A 34 0.19 -0.32 10.09
C TRP A 34 1.03 -1.49 9.59
N ILE A 35 2.30 -1.52 9.97
CA ILE A 35 3.22 -2.61 9.63
C ILE A 35 2.71 -3.92 10.23
N PHE A 36 2.39 -3.92 11.52
CA PHE A 36 1.90 -5.12 12.21
C PHE A 36 0.64 -5.70 11.54
N ARG A 37 -0.33 -4.84 11.21
CA ARG A 37 -1.57 -5.28 10.56
C ARG A 37 -1.31 -5.90 9.19
N ASN A 38 -0.36 -5.35 8.45
CA ASN A 38 -0.02 -5.90 7.14
C ASN A 38 0.69 -7.25 7.27
N ILE A 39 1.59 -7.40 8.24
CA ILE A 39 2.21 -8.69 8.53
C ILE A 39 1.15 -9.73 8.88
N GLU A 40 0.16 -9.37 9.70
CA GLU A 40 -0.94 -10.26 10.03
C GLU A 40 -1.79 -10.62 8.81
N ARG A 41 -2.03 -9.66 7.92
CA ARG A 41 -2.76 -9.93 6.68
C ARG A 41 -2.03 -10.91 5.79
N TYR A 42 -0.71 -10.81 5.68
CA TYR A 42 0.08 -11.79 4.92
C TYR A 42 -0.10 -13.18 5.49
N ARG A 43 -0.08 -13.30 6.81
CA ARG A 43 -0.23 -14.58 7.48
C ARG A 43 -1.62 -15.19 7.28
N VAL A 44 -2.67 -14.37 7.37
CA VAL A 44 -4.07 -14.84 7.31
C VAL A 44 -4.55 -15.00 5.88
N PHE A 45 -4.27 -14.01 5.01
CA PHE A 45 -4.82 -13.96 3.65
C PHE A 45 -3.80 -14.29 2.57
N GLY A 46 -2.52 -14.25 2.88
CA GLY A 46 -1.45 -14.36 1.89
C GLY A 46 -1.17 -13.07 1.14
N PHE A 47 -1.83 -11.97 1.50
CA PHE A 47 -1.62 -10.67 0.86
C PHE A 47 -1.94 -9.52 1.83
N GLY A 48 -1.56 -8.33 1.45
CA GLY A 48 -1.79 -7.07 2.15
C GLY A 48 -1.08 -5.97 1.38
N LEU A 49 -0.70 -4.90 2.04
CA LEU A 49 0.16 -3.89 1.43
C LEU A 49 1.61 -4.33 1.56
N TRP A 50 2.34 -4.31 0.46
CA TRP A 50 3.76 -4.68 0.42
C TRP A 50 4.61 -3.42 0.31
N ALA A 51 5.84 -3.50 0.81
CA ALA A 51 6.80 -2.42 0.64
C ALA A 51 7.19 -2.28 -0.83
N VAL A 52 7.23 -1.03 -1.31
CA VAL A 52 7.73 -0.71 -2.65
C VAL A 52 9.17 -0.28 -2.51
N CYS A 53 10.07 -1.00 -3.17
CA CYS A 53 11.52 -0.78 -3.09
C CYS A 53 12.09 -0.40 -4.45
N LEU A 54 13.06 0.51 -4.43
CA LEU A 54 13.82 0.82 -5.65
C LEU A 54 14.75 -0.36 -5.95
N LYS A 55 14.74 -0.83 -7.20
CA LYS A 55 15.60 -1.95 -7.60
C LYS A 55 17.08 -1.64 -7.47
N GLU A 56 17.47 -0.41 -7.75
CA GLU A 56 18.88 -0.03 -7.77
C GLU A 56 19.49 0.04 -6.37
N THR A 57 18.72 0.45 -5.37
CA THR A 57 19.26 0.72 -4.03
C THR A 57 18.66 -0.17 -2.95
N GLY A 58 17.49 -0.74 -3.21
CA GLY A 58 16.72 -1.46 -2.20
C GLY A 58 15.97 -0.56 -1.22
N ASP A 59 16.03 0.76 -1.41
CA ASP A 59 15.35 1.70 -0.52
C ASP A 59 13.84 1.53 -0.61
N VAL A 60 13.18 1.49 0.54
CA VAL A 60 11.72 1.49 0.62
C VAL A 60 11.21 2.90 0.40
N ILE A 61 10.35 3.09 -0.59
CA ILE A 61 9.80 4.40 -0.97
C ILE A 61 8.30 4.50 -0.76
N GLY A 62 7.67 3.44 -0.26
CA GLY A 62 6.23 3.44 -0.03
C GLY A 62 5.67 2.05 0.15
N ASP A 63 4.38 1.95 -0.04
CA ASP A 63 3.68 0.67 -0.05
C ASP A 63 2.71 0.58 -1.22
N CYS A 64 2.34 -0.65 -1.58
CA CYS A 64 1.32 -0.94 -2.57
C CYS A 64 0.82 -2.36 -2.36
N GLY A 65 -0.47 -2.58 -2.50
CA GLY A 65 -1.01 -3.93 -2.38
C GLY A 65 -2.52 -3.95 -2.35
N LEU A 66 -3.05 -5.00 -1.74
CA LEU A 66 -4.48 -5.23 -1.65
C LEU A 66 -4.99 -4.99 -0.24
N THR A 67 -6.10 -4.28 -0.16
CA THR A 67 -6.94 -4.21 1.01
C THR A 67 -8.34 -4.71 0.64
N MET A 68 -9.12 -5.12 1.63
CA MET A 68 -10.48 -5.59 1.40
C MET A 68 -11.46 -4.51 1.80
N GLN A 69 -12.41 -4.23 0.90
CA GLN A 69 -13.46 -3.23 1.12
C GLN A 69 -14.83 -3.88 1.09
N LEU A 70 -15.72 -3.43 1.97
CA LEU A 70 -17.12 -3.84 1.95
C LEU A 70 -17.90 -2.78 1.16
N ILE A 71 -18.41 -3.18 -0.01
CA ILE A 71 -19.15 -2.30 -0.91
C ILE A 71 -20.45 -3.00 -1.31
N ASP A 72 -21.57 -2.35 -1.02
CA ASP A 72 -22.91 -2.87 -1.35
C ASP A 72 -23.13 -4.30 -0.83
N GLY A 73 -22.62 -4.58 0.38
CA GLY A 73 -22.74 -5.89 1.01
C GLY A 73 -21.77 -6.95 0.51
N GLU A 74 -20.90 -6.61 -0.42
CA GLU A 74 -19.88 -7.52 -0.96
C GLU A 74 -18.48 -7.10 -0.56
N ILE A 75 -17.62 -8.06 -0.25
CA ILE A 75 -16.21 -7.81 0.03
C ILE A 75 -15.45 -7.87 -1.29
N LYS A 76 -14.79 -6.76 -1.64
CA LYS A 76 -14.03 -6.63 -2.89
C LYS A 76 -12.59 -6.21 -2.61
N PRO A 77 -11.62 -6.72 -3.36
CA PRO A 77 -10.24 -6.27 -3.23
C PRO A 77 -10.06 -4.89 -3.84
N GLU A 78 -9.24 -4.08 -3.19
CA GLU A 78 -8.88 -2.74 -3.66
C GLU A 78 -7.38 -2.61 -3.68
N ILE A 79 -6.84 -2.06 -4.78
CA ILE A 79 -5.43 -1.70 -4.85
C ILE A 79 -5.25 -0.34 -4.19
N GLY A 80 -4.35 -0.27 -3.22
CA GLY A 80 -3.96 0.96 -2.56
C GLY A 80 -2.47 1.16 -2.63
N TYR A 81 -2.02 2.41 -2.58
CA TYR A 81 -0.59 2.71 -2.54
C TYR A 81 -0.31 4.08 -1.93
N HIS A 82 0.90 4.20 -1.38
CA HIS A 82 1.47 5.45 -0.90
C HIS A 82 2.91 5.50 -1.36
N ILE A 83 3.30 6.59 -2.02
CA ILE A 83 4.67 6.75 -2.52
C ILE A 83 5.26 8.01 -1.93
N ARG A 84 6.51 7.94 -1.48
CA ARG A 84 7.24 9.09 -0.92
C ARG A 84 7.23 10.26 -1.91
N ALA A 85 7.06 11.48 -1.38
CA ALA A 85 6.82 12.67 -2.20
C ALA A 85 7.87 12.90 -3.29
N ASP A 86 9.16 12.69 -2.98
CA ASP A 86 10.24 12.90 -3.95
C ASP A 86 10.33 11.80 -5.02
N LYS A 87 9.54 10.75 -4.88
CA LYS A 87 9.48 9.64 -5.84
C LYS A 87 8.16 9.57 -6.60
N GLN A 88 7.26 10.52 -6.36
CA GLN A 88 6.01 10.60 -7.11
C GLN A 88 6.25 11.11 -8.52
N ARG A 89 5.27 10.84 -9.41
CA ARG A 89 5.28 11.26 -10.83
C ARG A 89 6.43 10.66 -11.65
N LYS A 90 6.96 9.53 -11.22
CA LYS A 90 8.03 8.80 -11.92
C LYS A 90 7.57 7.44 -12.43
N GLY A 91 6.27 7.14 -12.31
CA GLY A 91 5.69 5.88 -12.77
C GLY A 91 5.79 4.73 -11.79
N TYR A 92 6.35 4.92 -10.61
CA TYR A 92 6.52 3.83 -9.62
C TYR A 92 5.18 3.30 -9.11
N ALA A 93 4.23 4.20 -8.80
CA ALA A 93 2.91 3.78 -8.33
C ALA A 93 2.17 2.97 -9.38
N LYS A 94 2.23 3.40 -10.64
CA LYS A 94 1.60 2.70 -11.76
C LYS A 94 2.23 1.32 -11.96
N GLU A 95 3.56 1.24 -11.94
CA GLU A 95 4.28 -0.02 -12.09
C GLU A 95 3.92 -0.99 -10.98
N ALA A 96 3.91 -0.51 -9.74
CA ALA A 96 3.55 -1.33 -8.58
C ALA A 96 2.08 -1.79 -8.67
N ALA A 97 1.17 -0.90 -9.03
CA ALA A 97 -0.26 -1.23 -9.14
C ALA A 97 -0.51 -2.29 -10.23
N ILE A 98 0.18 -2.18 -11.36
CA ILE A 98 0.09 -3.18 -12.43
C ILE A 98 0.59 -4.53 -11.95
N ALA A 99 1.71 -4.55 -11.22
CA ALA A 99 2.27 -5.78 -10.67
C ALA A 99 1.30 -6.43 -9.67
N VAL A 100 0.68 -5.64 -8.81
CA VAL A 100 -0.31 -6.13 -7.84
C VAL A 100 -1.54 -6.69 -8.56
N ARG A 101 -2.02 -5.98 -9.59
CA ARG A 101 -3.15 -6.45 -10.42
C ARG A 101 -2.87 -7.82 -11.02
N ASP A 102 -1.72 -7.96 -11.66
CA ASP A 102 -1.35 -9.20 -12.32
C ASP A 102 -1.17 -10.33 -11.32
N TRP A 103 -0.52 -10.05 -10.18
CA TRP A 103 -0.38 -11.01 -9.11
C TRP A 103 -1.76 -11.49 -8.61
N THR A 104 -2.68 -10.55 -8.43
CA THR A 104 -4.02 -10.85 -7.90
C THR A 104 -4.78 -11.79 -8.81
N PHE A 105 -4.82 -11.50 -10.11
CA PHE A 105 -5.55 -12.35 -11.06
C PHE A 105 -4.88 -13.73 -11.24
N ASN A 106 -3.58 -13.82 -11.02
CA ASN A 106 -2.85 -15.09 -11.15
C ASN A 106 -2.88 -15.94 -9.88
N ASN A 107 -3.08 -15.35 -8.71
CA ASN A 107 -2.91 -16.02 -7.42
C ASN A 107 -4.15 -16.05 -6.54
N THR A 108 -5.23 -15.40 -6.95
CA THR A 108 -6.48 -15.37 -6.20
C THR A 108 -7.67 -15.62 -7.11
N PRO A 109 -8.84 -15.98 -6.56
CA PRO A 109 -10.06 -16.17 -7.37
C PRO A 109 -10.76 -14.85 -7.72
N PHE A 110 -10.23 -13.70 -7.29
CA PHE A 110 -10.86 -12.41 -7.59
C PHE A 110 -10.83 -12.13 -9.09
N ASN A 111 -11.95 -11.68 -9.63
CA ASN A 111 -12.09 -11.28 -11.03
C ASN A 111 -12.37 -9.80 -11.21
N VAL A 112 -12.50 -9.05 -10.10
CA VAL A 112 -12.70 -7.60 -10.09
C VAL A 112 -11.78 -7.00 -9.02
N ILE A 113 -11.12 -5.91 -9.37
CA ILE A 113 -10.26 -5.17 -8.45
C ILE A 113 -10.70 -3.71 -8.48
N LEU A 114 -10.91 -3.12 -7.31
CA LEU A 114 -11.26 -1.71 -7.17
C LEU A 114 -9.99 -0.87 -7.13
N LEU A 115 -10.11 0.37 -7.61
CA LEU A 115 -9.03 1.36 -7.55
C LEU A 115 -9.64 2.71 -7.19
N LEU A 116 -9.38 3.18 -5.97
CA LEU A 116 -9.84 4.50 -5.52
C LEU A 116 -8.79 5.55 -5.92
N TYR A 117 -8.69 5.81 -7.21
CA TYR A 117 -7.63 6.63 -7.76
C TYR A 117 -7.68 8.09 -7.31
N GLU A 118 -8.83 8.60 -6.88
CA GLU A 118 -8.96 9.95 -6.37
C GLU A 118 -8.10 10.20 -5.14
N ILE A 119 -7.74 9.14 -4.43
CA ILE A 119 -6.83 9.22 -3.28
C ILE A 119 -5.40 9.45 -3.77
N TYR A 120 -5.12 9.13 -5.03
CA TYR A 120 -3.77 9.03 -5.56
C TYR A 120 -3.46 10.07 -6.64
N LYS A 121 -4.31 11.04 -6.77
CA LYS A 121 -4.11 12.12 -7.75
C LYS A 121 -2.92 13.01 -7.43
#